data_f0752ac0eaef7294f49f82db48eba6c3
#
_entry.id   f0752ac0eaef7294f49f82db48eba6c3
#
_cell.length_a   1.000
_cell.length_b   1.000
_cell.length_c   1.000
_cell.angle_alpha   90.00
_cell.angle_beta   90.00
_cell.angle_gamma   90.00
#
_symmetry.space_group_name_H-M   'P 1'
#
loop_
_entity.id
_entity.type
_entity.pdbx_description
1 polymer ?
#
loop_
_entity_poly.entity_id
_entity_poly.type
_entity_poly.pdbx_seq_one_letter_code
_entity_poly.pdbx_strand_id
1 'polypeptide(L)'
;MNYKVAVVIPTLNEEKFIARCLDSVIAQSYPFNDMDVMVVDGGSKDRTKNIVEEYKRKYQNIRFLNNPGRIQSIAFNIGVKSSDAPYIVRLDAHALYNNDYIEKCIKGLETMSERGNVGGRCIILPFKETLWAKTNAILNYSRFGIGGSAFRVGMKPD
;
A
#
# COMPACT_ATOMS: atom_id res chain seq x y z
N MET A 1 4.28 19.23 11.09
CA MET A 1 4.77 17.99 11.72
C MET A 1 5.86 17.44 10.81
N ASN A 2 6.97 17.00 11.37
CA ASN A 2 8.08 16.48 10.55
C ASN A 2 7.97 14.94 10.47
N TYR A 3 7.16 14.45 9.53
CA TYR A 3 6.99 13.02 9.32
C TYR A 3 8.25 12.40 8.70
N LYS A 4 8.53 11.14 9.03
CA LYS A 4 9.66 10.39 8.47
C LYS A 4 9.26 9.53 7.27
N VAL A 5 8.01 9.12 7.21
CA VAL A 5 7.49 8.23 6.16
C VAL A 5 6.18 8.81 5.60
N ALA A 6 6.12 8.99 4.30
CA ALA A 6 4.89 9.27 3.56
C ALA A 6 4.29 7.95 3.06
N VAL A 7 3.11 7.59 3.55
CA VAL A 7 2.35 6.42 3.09
C VAL A 7 1.30 6.89 2.10
N VAL A 8 1.44 6.50 0.84
CA VAL A 8 0.52 6.89 -0.24
C VAL A 8 -0.34 5.70 -0.63
N ILE A 9 -1.66 5.86 -0.52
CA ILE A 9 -2.68 4.83 -0.80
C ILE A 9 -3.59 5.32 -1.93
N PRO A 10 -3.27 5.03 -3.21
CA PRO A 10 -4.17 5.30 -4.33
C PRO A 10 -5.47 4.51 -4.18
N THR A 11 -6.62 5.19 -4.36
CA THR A 11 -7.94 4.57 -4.15
C THR A 11 -8.91 4.93 -5.25
N LEU A 12 -9.79 3.99 -5.62
CA LEU A 12 -10.97 4.21 -6.44
C LEU A 12 -11.99 3.09 -6.19
N ASN A 13 -13.12 3.42 -5.52
CA ASN A 13 -14.19 2.49 -5.14
C ASN A 13 -13.69 1.28 -4.33
N GLU A 14 -13.05 1.56 -3.21
CA GLU A 14 -12.42 0.57 -2.32
C GLU A 14 -13.17 0.43 -0.97
N GLU A 15 -14.48 0.72 -0.89
CA GLU A 15 -15.28 0.69 0.35
C GLU A 15 -15.16 -0.63 1.12
N LYS A 16 -14.92 -1.76 0.42
CA LYS A 16 -14.82 -3.10 1.02
C LYS A 16 -13.48 -3.36 1.69
N PHE A 17 -12.44 -2.58 1.33
CA PHE A 17 -11.07 -2.90 1.68
C PHE A 17 -10.37 -1.77 2.45
N ILE A 18 -10.72 -0.50 2.18
CA ILE A 18 -9.98 0.66 2.69
C ILE A 18 -9.90 0.71 4.23
N ALA A 19 -10.96 0.34 4.94
CA ALA A 19 -10.94 0.30 6.41
C ALA A 19 -9.86 -0.66 6.90
N ARG A 20 -9.87 -1.91 6.41
CA ARG A 20 -8.90 -2.94 6.78
C ARG A 20 -7.46 -2.57 6.38
N CYS A 21 -7.29 -1.89 5.25
CA CYS A 21 -5.99 -1.36 4.85
C CYS A 21 -5.49 -0.32 5.86
N LEU A 22 -6.30 0.68 6.22
CA LEU A 22 -5.95 1.69 7.22
C LEU A 22 -5.66 1.08 8.58
N ASP A 23 -6.47 0.11 9.03
CA ASP A 23 -6.20 -0.61 10.29
C ASP A 23 -4.83 -1.31 10.25
N SER A 24 -4.45 -1.92 9.12
CA SER A 24 -3.14 -2.55 8.96
C SER A 24 -1.97 -1.56 8.97
N VAL A 25 -2.20 -0.31 8.53
CA VAL A 25 -1.20 0.77 8.60
C VAL A 25 -1.06 1.28 10.04
N ILE A 26 -2.17 1.42 10.75
CA ILE A 26 -2.17 1.86 12.16
C ILE A 26 -1.48 0.81 13.04
N ALA A 27 -1.63 -0.47 12.72
CA ALA A 27 -1.04 -1.58 13.46
C ALA A 27 0.43 -1.89 13.10
N GLN A 28 1.08 -1.08 12.25
CA GLN A 28 2.50 -1.29 11.93
C GLN A 28 3.40 -1.13 13.16
N SER A 29 4.50 -1.90 13.21
CA SER A 29 5.54 -1.75 14.25
C SER A 29 6.31 -0.44 14.12
N TYR A 30 6.37 0.16 12.92
CA TYR A 30 6.91 1.49 12.71
C TYR A 30 6.01 2.53 13.39
N PRO A 31 6.56 3.54 14.10
CA PRO A 31 5.74 4.50 14.84
C PRO A 31 4.72 5.24 13.98
N PHE A 32 3.44 5.03 14.25
CA PHE A 32 2.36 5.60 13.46
C PHE A 32 2.38 7.14 13.42
N ASN A 33 2.82 7.78 14.51
CA ASN A 33 2.94 9.25 14.59
C ASN A 33 4.06 9.81 13.68
N ASP A 34 4.99 8.99 13.23
CA ASP A 34 6.04 9.36 12.27
C ASP A 34 5.61 9.17 10.81
N MET A 35 4.38 8.72 10.57
CA MET A 35 3.82 8.49 9.24
C MET A 35 2.85 9.60 8.83
N ASP A 36 2.96 10.08 7.59
CA ASP A 36 1.97 10.91 6.90
C ASP A 36 1.17 10.01 5.96
N VAL A 37 -0.05 9.63 6.38
CA VAL A 37 -0.86 8.65 5.64
C VAL A 37 -1.83 9.38 4.71
N MET A 38 -1.62 9.25 3.42
CA MET A 38 -2.40 9.93 2.38
C MET A 38 -3.22 8.93 1.57
N VAL A 39 -4.53 8.99 1.71
CA VAL A 39 -5.47 8.31 0.82
C VAL A 39 -5.76 9.24 -0.35
N VAL A 40 -5.35 8.84 -1.56
CA VAL A 40 -5.44 9.68 -2.76
C VAL A 40 -6.51 9.11 -3.68
N ASP A 41 -7.70 9.70 -3.63
CA ASP A 41 -8.92 9.17 -4.21
C ASP A 41 -9.19 9.67 -5.64
N GLY A 42 -9.46 8.73 -6.56
CA GLY A 42 -9.77 8.97 -7.96
C GLY A 42 -11.22 9.39 -8.23
N GLY A 43 -11.95 9.88 -7.24
CA GLY A 43 -13.36 10.25 -7.34
C GLY A 43 -14.29 9.05 -7.15
N SER A 44 -14.09 8.31 -6.06
CA SER A 44 -14.94 7.18 -5.66
C SER A 44 -16.41 7.59 -5.54
N LYS A 45 -17.29 6.70 -5.98
CA LYS A 45 -18.75 6.88 -5.95
C LYS A 45 -19.41 6.02 -4.87
N ASP A 46 -18.65 5.17 -4.21
CA ASP A 46 -19.06 4.32 -3.11
C ASP A 46 -18.77 4.99 -1.74
N ARG A 47 -18.79 4.23 -0.66
CA ARG A 47 -18.55 4.74 0.69
C ARG A 47 -17.07 4.96 1.04
N THR A 48 -16.13 4.78 0.09
CA THR A 48 -14.68 4.94 0.33
C THR A 48 -14.35 6.25 1.03
N LYS A 49 -14.83 7.38 0.48
CA LYS A 49 -14.59 8.70 1.07
C LYS A 49 -15.12 8.82 2.50
N ASN A 50 -16.35 8.35 2.75
CA ASN A 50 -16.97 8.44 4.07
C ASN A 50 -16.16 7.69 5.12
N ILE A 51 -15.68 6.48 4.77
CA ILE A 51 -14.84 5.66 5.63
C ILE A 51 -13.54 6.41 5.97
N VAL A 52 -12.85 6.95 4.96
CA VAL A 52 -11.59 7.67 5.19
C VAL A 52 -11.79 8.92 6.06
N GLU A 53 -12.89 9.66 5.88
CA GLU A 53 -13.20 10.82 6.72
C GLU A 53 -13.44 10.44 8.19
N GLU A 54 -13.97 9.23 8.48
CA GLU A 54 -14.07 8.72 9.84
C GLU A 54 -12.68 8.48 10.47
N TYR A 55 -11.74 7.95 9.72
CA TYR A 55 -10.35 7.77 10.18
C TYR A 55 -9.65 9.12 10.39
N LYS A 56 -9.82 10.09 9.48
CA LYS A 56 -9.28 11.44 9.63
C LYS A 56 -9.72 12.13 10.91
N ARG A 57 -10.96 11.93 11.36
CA ARG A 57 -11.45 12.49 12.62
C ARG A 57 -10.74 11.92 13.85
N LYS A 58 -10.28 10.66 13.75
CA LYS A 58 -9.59 9.96 14.85
C LYS A 58 -8.07 10.19 14.83
N TYR A 59 -7.49 10.36 13.63
CA TYR A 59 -6.05 10.38 13.43
C TYR A 59 -5.63 11.58 12.57
N GLN A 60 -4.91 12.52 13.16
CA GLN A 60 -4.51 13.78 12.51
C GLN A 60 -3.50 13.60 11.37
N ASN A 61 -2.77 12.49 11.37
CA ASN A 61 -1.78 12.12 10.35
C ASN A 61 -2.39 11.33 9.19
N ILE A 62 -3.72 11.12 9.15
CA ILE A 62 -4.42 10.57 8.00
C ILE A 62 -5.03 11.72 7.19
N ARG A 63 -4.71 11.78 5.91
CA ARG A 63 -5.18 12.81 4.98
C ARG A 63 -5.94 12.21 3.81
N PHE A 64 -6.96 12.91 3.34
CA PHE A 64 -7.68 12.58 2.11
C PHE A 64 -7.32 13.59 1.03
N LEU A 65 -6.83 13.13 -0.12
CA LEU A 65 -6.44 13.94 -1.27
C LEU A 65 -7.26 13.54 -2.50
N ASN A 66 -7.60 14.52 -3.34
CA ASN A 66 -8.31 14.24 -4.59
C ASN A 66 -7.32 13.96 -5.72
N ASN A 67 -7.63 12.96 -6.55
CA ASN A 67 -6.95 12.65 -7.79
C ASN A 67 -7.88 12.86 -8.99
N PRO A 68 -7.94 14.04 -9.58
CA PRO A 68 -8.83 14.32 -10.72
C PRO A 68 -8.47 13.50 -11.97
N GLY A 69 -7.23 13.04 -12.08
CA GLY A 69 -6.76 12.23 -13.20
C GLY A 69 -7.21 10.77 -13.16
N ARG A 70 -7.74 10.28 -12.04
CA ARG A 70 -8.25 8.91 -11.84
C ARG A 70 -7.27 7.77 -12.14
N ILE A 71 -6.03 8.08 -12.43
CA ILE A 71 -4.98 7.12 -12.76
C ILE A 71 -4.10 6.92 -11.51
N GLN A 72 -3.75 5.68 -11.22
CA GLN A 72 -2.99 5.30 -10.02
C GLN A 72 -1.63 5.99 -9.94
N SER A 73 -0.91 6.12 -11.06
CA SER A 73 0.37 6.84 -11.11
C SER A 73 0.24 8.33 -10.79
N ILE A 74 -0.86 8.96 -11.23
CA ILE A 74 -1.17 10.37 -10.90
C ILE A 74 -1.45 10.48 -9.39
N ALA A 75 -2.24 9.56 -8.81
CA ALA A 75 -2.49 9.54 -7.38
C ALA A 75 -1.19 9.42 -6.59
N PHE A 76 -0.28 8.53 -6.99
CA PHE A 76 1.01 8.35 -6.36
C PHE A 76 1.84 9.64 -6.43
N ASN A 77 1.93 10.28 -7.59
CA ASN A 77 2.65 11.54 -7.77
C ASN A 77 2.05 12.68 -6.94
N ILE A 78 0.73 12.73 -6.77
CA ILE A 78 0.08 13.69 -5.88
C ILE A 78 0.53 13.47 -4.43
N GLY A 79 0.52 12.22 -3.97
CA GLY A 79 0.98 11.88 -2.62
C GLY A 79 2.44 12.27 -2.40
N VAL A 80 3.34 11.88 -3.32
CA VAL A 80 4.76 12.22 -3.27
C VAL A 80 5.00 13.72 -3.16
N LYS A 81 4.28 14.52 -3.94
CA LYS A 81 4.41 16.00 -3.92
C LYS A 81 3.77 16.66 -2.71
N SER A 82 2.96 15.94 -1.95
CA SER A 82 2.20 16.47 -0.81
C SER A 82 2.88 16.23 0.54
N SER A 83 4.08 15.64 0.55
CA SER A 83 4.84 15.36 1.77
C SER A 83 6.33 15.59 1.52
N ASP A 84 7.01 16.10 2.55
CA ASP A 84 8.47 16.28 2.57
C ASP A 84 9.19 15.12 3.29
N ALA A 85 8.49 14.03 3.57
CA ALA A 85 9.06 12.87 4.24
C ALA A 85 10.16 12.22 3.38
N PRO A 86 11.31 11.85 3.96
CA PRO A 86 12.45 11.28 3.23
C PRO A 86 12.17 9.89 2.63
N TYR A 87 11.24 9.15 3.23
CA TYR A 87 10.83 7.83 2.75
C TYR A 87 9.40 7.86 2.25
N ILE A 88 9.16 7.21 1.11
CA ILE A 88 7.83 7.10 0.52
C ILE A 88 7.47 5.63 0.38
N VAL A 89 6.33 5.25 0.94
CA VAL A 89 5.76 3.90 0.86
C VAL A 89 4.47 3.97 0.06
N ARG A 90 4.38 3.20 -1.01
CA ARG A 90 3.13 2.98 -1.72
C ARG A 90 2.45 1.73 -1.17
N LEU A 91 1.19 1.87 -0.80
CA LEU A 91 0.32 0.77 -0.40
C LEU A 91 -0.91 0.70 -1.30
N ASP A 92 -1.34 -0.50 -1.66
CA ASP A 92 -2.58 -0.70 -2.42
C ASP A 92 -3.75 -0.92 -1.45
N ALA A 93 -4.87 -0.24 -1.66
CA ALA A 93 -6.00 -0.21 -0.73
C ALA A 93 -6.65 -1.58 -0.45
N HIS A 94 -6.54 -2.52 -1.41
CA HIS A 94 -7.07 -3.88 -1.30
C HIS A 94 -6.02 -4.93 -0.85
N ALA A 95 -4.82 -4.49 -0.47
CA ALA A 95 -3.78 -5.37 0.06
C ALA A 95 -3.76 -5.39 1.59
N LEU A 96 -3.18 -6.43 2.16
CA LEU A 96 -2.87 -6.55 3.59
C LEU A 96 -1.37 -6.58 3.77
N TYR A 97 -0.90 -5.86 4.75
CA TYR A 97 0.51 -5.73 5.05
C TYR A 97 0.81 -6.36 6.41
N ASN A 98 1.90 -7.13 6.48
CA ASN A 98 2.40 -7.58 7.77
C ASN A 98 2.72 -6.38 8.66
N ASN A 99 2.58 -6.54 9.97
CA ASN A 99 2.78 -5.45 10.93
C ASN A 99 4.20 -4.86 10.92
N ASP A 100 5.20 -5.58 10.43
CA ASP A 100 6.60 -5.16 10.32
C ASP A 100 7.01 -4.72 8.90
N TYR A 101 6.05 -4.60 7.99
CA TYR A 101 6.33 -4.34 6.57
C TYR A 101 7.07 -3.01 6.35
N ILE A 102 6.53 -1.91 6.88
CA ILE A 102 7.10 -0.57 6.70
C ILE A 102 8.47 -0.51 7.37
N GLU A 103 8.62 -1.02 8.58
CA GLU A 103 9.90 -1.06 9.30
C GLU A 103 10.98 -1.81 8.51
N LYS A 104 10.65 -2.98 7.97
CA LYS A 104 11.57 -3.77 7.15
C LYS A 104 11.96 -3.06 5.86
N CYS A 105 11.01 -2.40 5.20
CA CYS A 105 11.30 -1.61 4.00
C CYS A 105 12.27 -0.46 4.29
N ILE A 106 12.04 0.29 5.38
CA ILE A 106 12.92 1.40 5.78
C ILE A 106 14.33 0.88 6.13
N LYS A 107 14.43 -0.15 6.98
CA LYS A 107 15.71 -0.79 7.30
C LYS A 107 16.45 -1.27 6.05
N GLY A 108 15.73 -1.85 5.09
CA GLY A 108 16.31 -2.29 3.83
C GLY A 108 16.87 -1.13 2.99
N LEU A 109 16.22 0.04 2.99
CA LEU A 109 16.72 1.24 2.33
C LEU A 109 17.96 1.83 3.04
N GLU A 110 17.93 1.84 4.38
CA GLU A 110 19.03 2.39 5.20
C GLU A 110 20.30 1.54 5.14
N THR A 111 20.15 0.20 5.08
CA THR A 111 21.29 -0.73 5.03
C THR A 111 21.91 -0.89 3.65
N MET A 112 21.18 -0.52 2.60
CA MET A 112 21.59 -0.72 1.21
C MET A 112 21.57 0.63 0.47
N SER A 113 22.51 1.50 0.77
CA SER A 113 22.59 2.88 0.26
C SER A 113 22.55 3.03 -1.27
N GLU A 114 22.86 1.96 -2.02
CA GLU A 114 22.81 1.94 -3.48
C GLU A 114 21.43 1.55 -4.04
N ARG A 115 20.47 1.17 -3.19
CA ARG A 115 19.13 0.76 -3.62
C ARG A 115 18.15 1.90 -3.49
N GLY A 116 17.57 2.32 -4.61
CA GLY A 116 16.51 3.34 -4.64
C GLY A 116 15.12 2.79 -4.27
N ASN A 117 14.92 1.46 -4.16
CA ASN A 117 13.61 0.85 -3.91
C ASN A 117 13.71 -0.49 -3.18
N VAL A 118 12.85 -0.68 -2.17
CA VAL A 118 12.71 -1.94 -1.42
C VAL A 118 11.24 -2.31 -1.37
N GLY A 119 10.90 -3.58 -1.58
CA GLY A 119 9.54 -4.10 -1.49
C GLY A 119 9.51 -5.53 -0.97
N GLY A 120 8.35 -5.91 -0.43
CA GLY A 120 8.10 -7.27 0.05
C GLY A 120 7.55 -8.18 -1.03
N ARG A 121 7.49 -9.49 -0.73
CA ARG A 121 6.87 -10.48 -1.58
C ARG A 121 5.36 -10.29 -1.60
N CYS A 122 4.77 -10.22 -2.80
CA CYS A 122 3.32 -10.18 -2.97
C CYS A 122 2.73 -11.60 -2.89
N ILE A 123 1.85 -11.84 -1.91
CA ILE A 123 1.09 -13.09 -1.78
C ILE A 123 -0.33 -12.85 -2.28
N ILE A 124 -0.72 -13.52 -3.36
CA ILE A 124 -2.05 -13.40 -3.93
C ILE A 124 -2.96 -14.44 -3.29
N LEU A 125 -4.00 -13.96 -2.60
CA LEU A 125 -5.02 -14.81 -2.00
C LEU A 125 -6.25 -14.90 -2.90
N PRO A 126 -6.94 -16.05 -2.96
CA PRO A 126 -8.18 -16.17 -3.71
C PRO A 126 -9.26 -15.29 -3.05
N PHE A 127 -9.92 -14.46 -3.84
CA PHE A 127 -11.01 -13.58 -3.36
C PHE A 127 -12.26 -14.36 -2.95
N LYS A 128 -12.46 -15.56 -3.50
CA LYS A 128 -13.57 -16.48 -3.20
C LYS A 128 -13.06 -17.91 -3.11
N GLU A 129 -13.74 -18.76 -2.37
CA GLU A 129 -13.44 -20.19 -2.24
C GLU A 129 -13.82 -21.03 -3.48
N THR A 130 -13.90 -20.42 -4.66
CA THR A 130 -14.19 -21.09 -5.92
C THR A 130 -12.91 -21.69 -6.53
N LEU A 131 -13.07 -22.80 -7.29
CA LEU A 131 -11.96 -23.43 -7.99
C LEU A 131 -11.22 -22.44 -8.90
N TRP A 132 -11.94 -21.60 -9.64
CA TRP A 132 -11.36 -20.55 -10.49
C TRP A 132 -10.50 -19.55 -9.72
N ALA A 133 -10.96 -19.06 -8.58
CA ALA A 133 -10.20 -18.11 -7.78
C ALA A 133 -8.92 -18.74 -7.20
N LYS A 134 -9.00 -20.02 -6.76
CA LYS A 134 -7.84 -20.79 -6.28
C LYS A 134 -6.84 -21.05 -7.41
N THR A 135 -7.32 -21.45 -8.59
CA THR A 135 -6.45 -21.69 -9.76
C THR A 135 -5.73 -20.41 -10.18
N ASN A 136 -6.43 -19.27 -10.25
CA ASN A 136 -5.81 -17.98 -10.55
C ASN A 136 -4.76 -17.58 -9.50
N ALA A 137 -5.01 -17.81 -8.22
CA ALA A 137 -4.02 -17.55 -7.18
C ALA A 137 -2.76 -18.42 -7.38
N ILE A 138 -2.92 -19.71 -7.65
CA ILE A 138 -1.81 -20.64 -7.91
C ILE A 138 -1.02 -20.25 -9.16
N LEU A 139 -1.69 -19.89 -10.27
CA LEU A 139 -1.03 -19.45 -11.50
C LEU A 139 -0.12 -18.25 -11.28
N ASN A 140 -0.50 -17.34 -10.38
CA ASN A 140 0.31 -16.17 -10.03
C ASN A 140 1.58 -16.50 -9.22
N TYR A 141 1.81 -17.77 -8.83
CA TYR A 141 3.05 -18.24 -8.21
C TYR A 141 3.88 -19.11 -9.16
N SER A 142 3.35 -19.45 -10.35
CA SER A 142 4.06 -20.27 -11.30
C SER A 142 4.84 -19.43 -12.30
N ARG A 143 6.04 -19.87 -12.65
CA ARG A 143 6.83 -19.26 -13.73
C ARG A 143 6.09 -19.27 -15.07
N PHE A 144 5.20 -20.23 -15.27
CA PHE A 144 4.38 -20.34 -16.46
C PHE A 144 3.33 -19.23 -16.56
N GLY A 145 2.70 -18.87 -15.42
CA GLY A 145 1.64 -17.85 -15.39
C GLY A 145 2.14 -16.40 -15.41
N ILE A 146 3.30 -16.13 -14.82
CA ILE A 146 3.81 -14.75 -14.60
C ILE A 146 5.25 -14.54 -15.06
N GLY A 147 5.85 -15.52 -15.71
CA GLY A 147 7.24 -15.44 -16.17
C GLY A 147 8.23 -15.32 -15.00
N GLY A 148 9.27 -14.51 -15.19
CA GLY A 148 10.37 -14.36 -14.23
C GLY A 148 10.18 -13.28 -13.14
N SER A 149 8.94 -12.89 -12.81
CA SER A 149 8.68 -11.84 -11.80
C SER A 149 9.12 -12.30 -10.39
N ALA A 150 10.36 -12.01 -10.02
CA ALA A 150 10.99 -12.48 -8.77
C ALA A 150 10.19 -12.10 -7.51
N PHE A 151 9.56 -10.93 -7.47
CA PHE A 151 8.74 -10.48 -6.34
C PHE A 151 7.47 -11.31 -6.10
N ARG A 152 7.04 -12.12 -7.08
CA ARG A 152 5.91 -13.05 -6.96
C ARG A 152 6.35 -14.49 -6.75
N VAL A 153 7.35 -14.95 -7.50
CA VAL A 153 7.81 -16.35 -7.45
C VAL A 153 8.74 -16.60 -6.24
N GLY A 154 9.29 -15.55 -5.68
CA GLY A 154 10.36 -15.59 -4.68
C GLY A 154 11.73 -15.68 -5.33
N MET A 155 12.70 -14.94 -4.82
CA MET A 155 14.11 -15.21 -5.12
C MET A 155 14.52 -16.50 -4.40
N LYS A 156 15.32 -17.35 -5.04
CA LYS A 156 16.07 -18.34 -4.28
C LYS A 156 16.96 -17.57 -3.31
N PRO A 157 17.03 -17.95 -2.03
CA PRO A 157 18.09 -17.42 -1.18
C PRO A 157 19.43 -17.78 -1.84
N ASP A 158 20.26 -16.76 -2.05
CA ASP A 158 21.66 -16.96 -2.40
C ASP A 158 22.39 -17.65 -1.26
#